data_2d98ef62ec3d005df1c4879650c9a1bf
#
_entry.id   2d98ef62ec3d005df1c4879650c9a1bf
#
_cell.length_a   1.000
_cell.length_b   1.000
_cell.length_c   1.000
_cell.angle_alpha   90.00
_cell.angle_beta   90.00
_cell.angle_gamma   90.00
#
_symmetry.space_group_name_H-M   'P 1'
#
loop_
_entity.id
_entity.type
_entity.pdbx_description
1 polymer ?
#
loop_
_entity_poly.entity_id
_entity_poly.type
_entity_poly.pdbx_seq_one_letter_code
_entity_poly.pdbx_strand_id
1 'polypeptide(L)'
;MNYRQIIRENDLEISRFLEYLRKEHPGYVIEGHCPSLLDLDLAKFLYLGINGDHTEHTLEEVKQRIENGMFFEIQDKMLKPEILEYICQNQLYEYCSFVTDDTMADVLYEQGPLNAVVQKAMEMGFPVEQAIYCATYTPCQRMHFYDRGAIAPGKLADFMLLENPSLLKPEAVFKNGIQIYAKDEQQLPPPVFRYEFPADFYRSVQIPEVFPKDFQVKVPFQEGHVTVRAIEIH
;
A
#
# COMPACT_ATOMS: atom_id res chain seq x y z
N MET A 1 -6.36 9.95 5.78
CA MET A 1 -6.58 11.22 6.51
C MET A 1 -5.83 12.33 5.80
N ASN A 2 -6.44 13.49 5.56
CA ASN A 2 -5.78 14.56 4.81
C ASN A 2 -4.78 15.29 5.72
N TYR A 3 -3.48 15.08 5.51
CA TYR A 3 -2.41 15.68 6.31
C TYR A 3 -2.46 17.23 6.31
N ARG A 4 -3.00 17.86 5.26
CA ARG A 4 -3.11 19.34 5.17
C ARG A 4 -4.02 19.89 6.24
N GLN A 5 -5.14 19.23 6.52
CA GLN A 5 -6.05 19.64 7.60
C GLN A 5 -5.36 19.54 8.96
N ILE A 6 -4.64 18.45 9.20
CA ILE A 6 -3.93 18.24 10.47
C ILE A 6 -2.81 19.26 10.66
N ILE A 7 -1.97 19.45 9.66
CA ILE A 7 -0.70 20.19 9.81
C ILE A 7 -0.87 21.68 9.55
N ARG A 8 -1.65 22.07 8.52
CA ARG A 8 -1.78 23.46 8.07
C ARG A 8 -2.98 24.18 8.70
N GLU A 9 -4.09 23.47 8.85
CA GLU A 9 -5.32 24.05 9.42
C GLU A 9 -5.40 23.85 10.92
N ASN A 10 -4.44 23.09 11.49
CA ASN A 10 -4.32 22.80 12.93
C ASN A 10 -5.64 22.26 13.53
N ASP A 11 -6.21 21.25 12.86
CA ASP A 11 -7.46 20.64 13.26
C ASP A 11 -7.34 20.00 14.65
N LEU A 12 -7.96 20.64 15.63
CA LEU A 12 -7.88 20.25 17.03
C LEU A 12 -8.68 18.97 17.32
N GLU A 13 -9.70 18.67 16.55
CA GLU A 13 -10.51 17.47 16.76
C GLU A 13 -9.72 16.23 16.35
N ILE A 14 -9.12 16.26 15.16
CA ILE A 14 -8.24 15.18 14.69
C ILE A 14 -7.04 15.02 15.62
N SER A 15 -6.40 16.11 16.01
CA SER A 15 -5.24 16.08 16.91
C SER A 15 -5.58 15.44 18.26
N ARG A 16 -6.73 15.78 18.86
CA ARG A 16 -7.21 15.17 20.11
C ARG A 16 -7.55 13.69 19.95
N PHE A 17 -8.12 13.31 18.80
CA PHE A 17 -8.41 11.90 18.51
C PHE A 17 -7.13 11.07 18.40
N LEU A 18 -6.11 11.57 17.70
CA LEU A 18 -4.80 10.90 17.60
C LEU A 18 -4.10 10.82 18.97
N GLU A 19 -4.18 11.88 19.78
CA GLU A 19 -3.65 11.87 21.14
C GLU A 19 -4.39 10.84 22.02
N TYR A 20 -5.70 10.74 21.90
CA TYR A 20 -6.50 9.71 22.56
C TYR A 20 -6.06 8.30 22.16
N LEU A 21 -5.93 8.03 20.85
CA LEU A 21 -5.47 6.73 20.35
C LEU A 21 -4.10 6.36 20.93
N ARG A 22 -3.15 7.29 20.90
CA ARG A 22 -1.79 7.05 21.42
C ARG A 22 -1.78 6.75 22.91
N LYS A 23 -2.67 7.40 23.68
CA LYS A 23 -2.75 7.24 25.13
C LYS A 23 -3.47 5.95 25.53
N GLU A 24 -4.62 5.69 24.96
CA GLU A 24 -5.48 4.57 25.35
C GLU A 24 -5.13 3.27 24.60
N HIS A 25 -4.49 3.38 23.43
CA HIS A 25 -4.11 2.26 22.56
C HIS A 25 -2.66 2.37 22.09
N PRO A 26 -1.66 2.38 22.98
CA PRO A 26 -0.26 2.63 22.62
C PRO A 26 0.37 1.58 21.69
N GLY A 27 -0.30 0.43 21.53
CA GLY A 27 0.12 -0.62 20.58
C GLY A 27 -0.46 -0.50 19.18
N TYR A 28 -1.30 0.50 18.91
CA TYR A 28 -1.86 0.66 17.57
C TYR A 28 -0.83 1.25 16.63
N VAL A 29 -0.75 0.65 15.45
CA VAL A 29 -0.01 1.20 14.32
C VAL A 29 -0.90 2.20 13.61
N ILE A 30 -0.43 3.43 13.43
CA ILE A 30 -1.17 4.49 12.76
C ILE A 30 -0.44 4.81 11.46
N GLU A 31 -1.01 4.36 10.36
CA GLU A 31 -0.49 4.63 9.03
C GLU A 31 -1.00 5.97 8.48
N GLY A 32 -0.14 6.61 7.70
CA GLY A 32 -0.38 7.91 7.12
C GLY A 32 -0.44 7.93 5.61
N HIS A 33 -0.76 9.11 5.10
CA HIS A 33 -0.70 9.46 3.70
C HIS A 33 -0.26 10.93 3.62
N CYS A 34 1.05 11.16 3.43
CA CYS A 34 1.63 12.49 3.57
C CYS A 34 2.61 12.83 2.44
N PRO A 35 2.14 12.87 1.17
CA PRO A 35 3.00 13.23 0.05
C PRO A 35 3.58 14.64 0.23
N SER A 36 4.85 14.81 -0.15
CA SER A 36 5.56 16.09 -0.14
C SER A 36 5.69 16.77 1.23
N LEU A 37 5.54 16.02 2.31
CA LEU A 37 5.74 16.54 3.66
C LEU A 37 7.21 16.39 4.07
N LEU A 38 7.83 17.50 4.48
CA LEU A 38 9.26 17.60 4.83
C LEU A 38 9.46 18.42 6.11
N ASP A 39 10.65 18.36 6.66
CA ASP A 39 11.15 19.21 7.74
C ASP A 39 10.21 19.26 8.95
N LEU A 40 9.90 20.44 9.41
CA LEU A 40 9.06 20.68 10.58
C LEU A 40 7.64 20.14 10.43
N ASP A 41 7.09 20.16 9.23
CA ASP A 41 5.74 19.65 8.97
C ASP A 41 5.71 18.12 9.05
N LEU A 42 6.75 17.43 8.59
CA LEU A 42 6.93 15.99 8.81
C LEU A 42 7.10 15.67 10.29
N ALA A 43 7.93 16.44 11.01
CA ALA A 43 8.11 16.26 12.44
C ALA A 43 6.81 16.43 13.25
N LYS A 44 5.97 17.39 12.89
CA LYS A 44 4.62 17.55 13.50
C LYS A 44 3.73 16.35 13.23
N PHE A 45 3.76 15.81 12.01
CA PHE A 45 2.97 14.65 11.63
C PHE A 45 3.36 13.43 12.45
N LEU A 46 4.65 13.16 12.57
CA LEU A 46 5.20 12.10 13.43
C LEU A 46 4.88 12.31 14.92
N TYR A 47 4.95 13.56 15.41
CA TYR A 47 4.62 13.89 16.79
C TYR A 47 3.19 13.50 17.18
N LEU A 48 2.25 13.54 16.22
CA LEU A 48 0.88 13.07 16.40
C LEU A 48 0.74 11.54 16.49
N GLY A 49 1.83 10.80 16.27
CA GLY A 49 1.87 9.35 16.40
C GLY A 49 1.68 8.59 15.09
N ILE A 50 1.57 9.28 13.96
CA ILE A 50 1.48 8.67 12.62
C ILE A 50 2.90 8.39 12.16
N ASN A 51 3.29 7.12 12.07
CA ASN A 51 4.68 6.73 11.89
C ASN A 51 4.92 5.74 10.73
N GLY A 52 4.01 5.66 9.78
CA GLY A 52 4.14 4.94 8.50
C GLY A 52 3.63 5.78 7.34
N ASP A 53 4.13 5.54 6.15
CA ASP A 53 3.72 6.23 4.92
C ASP A 53 4.03 5.38 3.68
N HIS A 54 3.05 5.27 2.78
CA HIS A 54 3.12 4.49 1.54
C HIS A 54 3.06 5.35 0.28
N THR A 55 3.04 6.69 0.42
CA THR A 55 2.86 7.58 -0.74
C THR A 55 4.10 7.64 -1.63
N GLU A 56 3.92 8.11 -2.86
CA GLU A 56 5.05 8.31 -3.76
C GLU A 56 5.96 9.43 -3.26
N HIS A 57 7.27 9.15 -3.24
CA HIS A 57 8.29 10.05 -2.71
C HIS A 57 9.50 10.21 -3.63
N THR A 58 10.18 11.32 -3.46
CA THR A 58 11.55 11.53 -3.90
C THR A 58 12.53 10.88 -2.92
N LEU A 59 13.78 10.68 -3.33
CA LEU A 59 14.81 10.14 -2.44
C LEU A 59 15.00 11.01 -1.18
N GLU A 60 14.93 12.33 -1.30
CA GLU A 60 15.05 13.23 -0.16
C GLU A 60 13.93 13.05 0.86
N GLU A 61 12.71 12.88 0.38
CA GLU A 61 11.55 12.62 1.23
C GLU A 61 11.66 11.26 1.95
N VAL A 62 12.18 10.23 1.27
CA VAL A 62 12.46 8.92 1.89
C VAL A 62 13.51 9.03 2.98
N LYS A 63 14.62 9.74 2.73
CA LYS A 63 15.68 9.96 3.72
C LYS A 63 15.12 10.60 4.98
N GLN A 64 14.42 11.71 4.85
CA GLN A 64 13.86 12.41 6.02
C GLN A 64 12.88 11.55 6.81
N ARG A 65 12.06 10.72 6.15
CA ARG A 65 11.15 9.81 6.84
C ARG A 65 11.89 8.78 7.68
N ILE A 66 12.83 8.07 7.08
CA ILE A 66 13.61 7.04 7.77
C ILE A 66 14.47 7.64 8.89
N GLU A 67 15.15 8.75 8.65
CA GLU A 67 15.97 9.47 9.64
C GLU A 67 15.15 9.97 10.84
N ASN A 68 13.88 10.25 10.64
CA ASN A 68 12.95 10.63 11.71
C ASN A 68 12.22 9.42 12.34
N GLY A 69 12.57 8.19 11.99
CA GLY A 69 12.00 6.96 12.55
C GLY A 69 10.63 6.57 11.98
N MET A 70 10.26 7.09 10.82
CA MET A 70 9.05 6.70 10.12
C MET A 70 9.28 5.38 9.38
N PHE A 71 8.32 4.46 9.48
CA PHE A 71 8.34 3.23 8.70
C PHE A 71 7.96 3.53 7.25
N PHE A 72 8.70 2.96 6.31
CA PHE A 72 8.55 3.29 4.91
C PHE A 72 7.97 2.11 4.12
N GLU A 73 6.86 2.34 3.42
CA GLU A 73 6.13 1.35 2.66
C GLU A 73 6.35 1.54 1.16
N ILE A 74 7.01 0.55 0.55
CA ILE A 74 7.45 0.59 -0.84
C ILE A 74 6.37 0.00 -1.74
N GLN A 75 5.63 0.85 -2.44
CA GLN A 75 4.72 0.45 -3.51
C GLN A 75 5.41 0.49 -4.89
N ASP A 76 4.74 0.02 -5.95
CA ASP A 76 5.29 -0.03 -7.31
C ASP A 76 5.86 1.32 -7.79
N LYS A 77 5.16 2.43 -7.55
CA LYS A 77 5.60 3.79 -7.90
C LYS A 77 6.89 4.23 -7.19
N MET A 78 7.27 3.51 -6.12
CA MET A 78 8.47 3.77 -5.32
C MET A 78 9.67 2.91 -5.73
N LEU A 79 9.50 2.01 -6.68
CA LEU A 79 10.59 1.21 -7.24
C LEU A 79 11.45 2.07 -8.16
N LYS A 80 12.25 2.95 -7.55
CA LYS A 80 13.20 3.86 -8.21
C LYS A 80 14.62 3.41 -7.86
N PRO A 81 15.54 3.32 -8.83
CA PRO A 81 16.91 2.84 -8.58
C PRO A 81 17.59 3.54 -7.40
N GLU A 82 17.49 4.86 -7.32
CA GLU A 82 18.12 5.66 -6.28
C GLU A 82 17.56 5.40 -4.88
N ILE A 83 16.28 5.02 -4.77
CA ILE A 83 15.64 4.68 -3.49
C ILE A 83 16.07 3.28 -3.04
N LEU A 84 16.00 2.30 -3.96
CA LEU A 84 16.41 0.93 -3.65
C LEU A 84 17.90 0.86 -3.30
N GLU A 85 18.73 1.59 -4.04
CA GLU A 85 20.16 1.71 -3.76
C GLU A 85 20.43 2.31 -2.37
N TYR A 86 19.74 3.39 -2.00
CA TYR A 86 19.86 4.02 -0.69
C TYR A 86 19.50 3.04 0.45
N ILE A 87 18.41 2.30 0.31
CA ILE A 87 17.99 1.29 1.29
C ILE A 87 19.05 0.19 1.42
N CYS A 88 19.55 -0.31 0.30
CA CYS A 88 20.56 -1.38 0.29
C CYS A 88 21.90 -0.94 0.87
N GLN A 89 22.41 0.22 0.45
CA GLN A 89 23.71 0.75 0.91
C GLN A 89 23.73 1.03 2.41
N ASN A 90 22.59 1.46 2.96
CA ASN A 90 22.49 1.78 4.39
C ASN A 90 21.86 0.65 5.21
N GLN A 91 21.58 -0.51 4.61
CA GLN A 91 20.99 -1.70 5.27
C GLN A 91 19.69 -1.40 6.02
N LEU A 92 18.81 -0.58 5.43
CA LEU A 92 17.59 -0.05 6.07
C LEU A 92 16.39 -1.01 5.98
N TYR A 93 16.63 -2.30 5.83
CA TYR A 93 15.61 -3.32 5.58
C TYR A 93 14.57 -3.45 6.70
N GLU A 94 14.94 -3.15 7.94
CA GLU A 94 14.03 -3.22 9.09
C GLU A 94 13.05 -2.04 9.18
N TYR A 95 13.33 -0.98 8.40
CA TYR A 95 12.54 0.25 8.40
C TYR A 95 11.58 0.35 7.22
N CYS A 96 11.48 -0.70 6.43
CA CYS A 96 10.59 -0.70 5.26
C CYS A 96 9.90 -2.05 5.04
N SER A 97 8.81 -2.00 4.29
CA SER A 97 8.13 -3.18 3.73
C SER A 97 7.65 -2.90 2.31
N PHE A 98 7.35 -3.98 1.57
CA PHE A 98 6.64 -3.85 0.29
C PHE A 98 5.13 -3.86 0.52
N VAL A 99 4.42 -3.02 -0.23
CA VAL A 99 2.95 -2.91 -0.22
C VAL A 99 2.43 -2.77 -1.65
N THR A 100 1.14 -3.01 -1.87
CA THR A 100 0.51 -2.88 -3.19
C THR A 100 -0.15 -1.53 -3.39
N ASP A 101 -0.80 -0.99 -2.36
CA ASP A 101 -1.67 0.19 -2.44
C ASP A 101 -2.82 0.01 -3.46
N ASP A 102 -3.22 1.07 -4.14
CA ASP A 102 -4.27 1.07 -5.16
C ASP A 102 -3.83 0.31 -6.43
N THR A 103 -4.13 -0.98 -6.49
CA THR A 103 -3.87 -1.80 -7.67
C THR A 103 -5.18 -2.15 -8.36
N MET A 104 -5.29 -1.84 -9.65
CA MET A 104 -6.47 -2.13 -10.43
C MET A 104 -6.70 -3.64 -10.58
N ALA A 105 -7.95 -4.06 -10.69
CA ALA A 105 -8.33 -5.47 -10.69
C ALA A 105 -7.73 -6.28 -11.85
N ASP A 106 -7.57 -5.68 -13.02
CA ASP A 106 -6.92 -6.27 -14.18
C ASP A 106 -5.42 -6.49 -13.94
N VAL A 107 -4.73 -5.53 -13.36
CA VAL A 107 -3.32 -5.63 -12.97
C VAL A 107 -3.12 -6.73 -11.92
N LEU A 108 -4.01 -6.79 -10.90
CA LEU A 108 -3.99 -7.86 -9.90
C LEU A 108 -4.17 -9.25 -10.54
N TYR A 109 -5.04 -9.36 -11.54
CA TYR A 109 -5.30 -10.61 -12.23
C TYR A 109 -4.14 -11.06 -13.12
N GLU A 110 -3.54 -10.13 -13.87
CA GLU A 110 -2.50 -10.44 -14.85
C GLU A 110 -1.10 -10.56 -14.22
N GLN A 111 -0.76 -9.71 -13.28
CA GLN A 111 0.58 -9.60 -12.71
C GLN A 111 0.69 -10.20 -11.30
N GLY A 112 -0.43 -10.34 -10.63
CA GLY A 112 -0.49 -10.76 -9.23
C GLY A 112 -0.40 -9.55 -8.25
N PRO A 113 -0.57 -9.84 -6.96
CA PRO A 113 -0.52 -8.81 -5.91
C PRO A 113 0.93 -8.47 -5.52
N LEU A 114 1.25 -8.52 -4.24
CA LEU A 114 2.53 -8.14 -3.66
C LEU A 114 3.76 -8.83 -4.27
N ASN A 115 3.64 -10.08 -4.70
CA ASN A 115 4.74 -10.82 -5.34
C ASN A 115 5.24 -10.12 -6.61
N ALA A 116 4.39 -9.42 -7.37
CA ALA A 116 4.81 -8.67 -8.56
C ALA A 116 5.68 -7.47 -8.18
N VAL A 117 5.31 -6.71 -7.14
CA VAL A 117 6.09 -5.57 -6.64
C VAL A 117 7.45 -6.03 -6.14
N VAL A 118 7.48 -7.11 -5.35
CA VAL A 118 8.73 -7.68 -4.81
C VAL A 118 9.61 -8.23 -5.94
N GLN A 119 9.03 -8.95 -6.91
CA GLN A 119 9.73 -9.46 -8.08
C GLN A 119 10.42 -8.33 -8.86
N LYS A 120 9.70 -7.24 -9.12
CA LYS A 120 10.23 -6.07 -9.81
C LYS A 120 11.38 -5.42 -9.05
N ALA A 121 11.28 -5.31 -7.72
CA ALA A 121 12.38 -4.81 -6.89
C ALA A 121 13.64 -5.68 -7.02
N MET A 122 13.50 -7.01 -7.02
CA MET A 122 14.60 -7.95 -7.20
C MET A 122 15.24 -7.82 -8.60
N GLU A 123 14.44 -7.65 -9.63
CA GLU A 123 14.91 -7.41 -11.01
C GLU A 123 15.67 -6.08 -11.15
N MET A 124 15.36 -5.10 -10.31
CA MET A 124 16.08 -3.83 -10.20
C MET A 124 17.33 -3.91 -9.31
N GLY A 125 17.68 -5.09 -8.78
CA GLY A 125 18.89 -5.32 -8.01
C GLY A 125 18.72 -5.32 -6.49
N PHE A 126 17.50 -5.27 -5.98
CA PHE A 126 17.27 -5.47 -4.55
C PHE A 126 17.58 -6.93 -4.19
N PRO A 127 18.41 -7.19 -3.15
CA PRO A 127 18.84 -8.55 -2.86
C PRO A 127 17.68 -9.46 -2.47
N VAL A 128 17.68 -10.71 -2.95
CA VAL A 128 16.54 -11.66 -2.85
C VAL A 128 16.12 -11.90 -1.39
N GLU A 129 17.07 -12.20 -0.51
CA GLU A 129 16.80 -12.51 0.89
C GLU A 129 16.18 -11.29 1.60
N GLN A 130 16.70 -10.11 1.32
CA GLN A 130 16.19 -8.85 1.88
C GLN A 130 14.82 -8.49 1.31
N ALA A 131 14.59 -8.77 0.03
CA ALA A 131 13.27 -8.56 -0.58
C ALA A 131 12.21 -9.44 0.09
N ILE A 132 12.51 -10.73 0.31
CA ILE A 132 11.64 -11.64 1.04
C ILE A 132 11.45 -11.19 2.49
N TYR A 133 12.54 -10.76 3.15
CA TYR A 133 12.50 -10.23 4.52
C TYR A 133 11.56 -9.02 4.64
N CYS A 134 11.70 -8.03 3.75
CA CYS A 134 10.84 -6.84 3.72
C CYS A 134 9.39 -7.14 3.29
N ALA A 135 9.13 -8.27 2.65
CA ALA A 135 7.78 -8.69 2.25
C ALA A 135 7.09 -9.61 3.27
N THR A 136 7.81 -10.14 4.27
CA THR A 136 7.28 -11.14 5.21
C THR A 136 7.53 -10.77 6.66
N TYR A 137 8.78 -10.65 7.07
CA TYR A 137 9.14 -10.43 8.46
C TYR A 137 8.85 -9.01 8.94
N THR A 138 9.34 -8.00 8.22
CA THR A 138 9.18 -6.60 8.65
C THR A 138 7.72 -6.16 8.76
N PRO A 139 6.81 -6.46 7.80
CA PRO A 139 5.40 -6.11 7.97
C PRO A 139 4.76 -6.85 9.15
N CYS A 140 5.15 -8.11 9.42
CA CYS A 140 4.65 -8.83 10.59
C CYS A 140 5.11 -8.19 11.90
N GLN A 141 6.39 -7.76 12.00
CA GLN A 141 6.88 -7.04 13.17
C GLN A 141 6.17 -5.69 13.33
N ARG A 142 6.01 -4.94 12.24
CA ARG A 142 5.30 -3.68 12.18
C ARG A 142 3.87 -3.78 12.71
N MET A 143 3.14 -4.81 12.28
CA MET A 143 1.73 -5.04 12.63
C MET A 143 1.56 -5.88 13.91
N HIS A 144 2.64 -6.14 14.65
CA HIS A 144 2.65 -6.94 15.89
C HIS A 144 2.15 -8.39 15.69
N PHE A 145 2.31 -8.95 14.49
CA PHE A 145 2.00 -10.35 14.20
C PHE A 145 3.21 -11.24 14.50
N TYR A 146 3.52 -11.40 15.77
CA TYR A 146 4.72 -12.11 16.22
C TYR A 146 4.65 -13.63 16.04
N ASP A 147 3.48 -14.17 15.68
CA ASP A 147 3.23 -15.59 15.43
C ASP A 147 3.55 -16.03 14.00
N ARG A 148 3.95 -15.13 13.10
CA ARG A 148 4.20 -15.38 11.68
C ARG A 148 5.36 -14.54 11.13
N GLY A 149 5.55 -14.54 9.80
CA GLY A 149 6.58 -13.76 9.11
C GLY A 149 7.97 -14.42 9.08
N ALA A 150 8.14 -15.56 9.74
CA ALA A 150 9.36 -16.35 9.68
C ALA A 150 9.05 -17.84 9.91
N ILE A 151 9.88 -18.72 9.34
CA ILE A 151 9.81 -20.17 9.60
C ILE A 151 10.65 -20.46 10.84
N ALA A 152 9.97 -20.62 11.99
CA ALA A 152 10.63 -20.89 13.26
C ALA A 152 9.70 -21.68 14.20
N PRO A 153 10.27 -22.42 15.19
CA PRO A 153 9.46 -23.11 16.19
C PRO A 153 8.51 -22.15 16.93
N GLY A 154 7.25 -22.56 17.07
CA GLY A 154 6.20 -21.78 17.73
C GLY A 154 5.50 -20.75 16.84
N LYS A 155 5.90 -20.62 15.57
CA LYS A 155 5.19 -19.77 14.60
C LYS A 155 4.21 -20.59 13.77
N LEU A 156 3.22 -19.89 13.20
CA LEU A 156 2.29 -20.49 12.26
C LEU A 156 3.04 -21.00 11.02
N ALA A 157 2.63 -22.16 10.54
CA ALA A 157 3.20 -22.76 9.34
C ALA A 157 2.55 -22.13 8.08
N ASP A 158 2.77 -20.83 7.91
CA ASP A 158 2.42 -20.06 6.73
C ASP A 158 3.67 -19.88 5.88
N PHE A 159 3.79 -20.59 4.78
CA PHE A 159 4.97 -20.53 3.91
C PHE A 159 4.63 -20.94 2.47
N MET A 160 5.54 -20.63 1.56
CA MET A 160 5.48 -21.08 0.17
C MET A 160 6.77 -21.82 -0.20
N LEU A 161 6.65 -22.74 -1.14
CA LEU A 161 7.78 -23.41 -1.80
C LEU A 161 8.00 -22.74 -3.14
N LEU A 162 9.25 -22.40 -3.42
CA LEU A 162 9.69 -21.82 -4.68
C LEU A 162 10.70 -22.78 -5.33
N GLU A 163 10.62 -23.02 -6.63
CA GLU A 163 11.64 -23.73 -7.37
C GLU A 163 12.93 -22.91 -7.48
N ASN A 164 12.78 -21.60 -7.67
CA ASN A 164 13.88 -20.65 -7.77
C ASN A 164 13.61 -19.45 -6.87
N PRO A 165 14.51 -19.15 -5.92
CA PRO A 165 14.31 -18.02 -5.01
C PRO A 165 14.29 -16.66 -5.71
N SER A 166 14.88 -16.55 -6.90
CA SER A 166 14.85 -15.33 -7.72
C SER A 166 13.57 -15.17 -8.54
N LEU A 167 12.64 -16.13 -8.44
CA LEU A 167 11.37 -16.09 -9.13
C LEU A 167 10.22 -16.37 -8.16
N LEU A 168 9.46 -15.34 -7.82
CA LEU A 168 8.37 -15.43 -6.83
C LEU A 168 7.10 -16.07 -7.41
N LYS A 169 7.26 -17.26 -8.03
CA LYS A 169 6.16 -18.12 -8.48
C LYS A 169 6.11 -19.35 -7.58
N PRO A 170 5.07 -19.48 -6.73
CA PRO A 170 4.99 -20.61 -5.82
C PRO A 170 4.70 -21.92 -6.55
N GLU A 171 5.43 -22.98 -6.18
CA GLU A 171 5.10 -24.38 -6.51
C GLU A 171 4.01 -24.91 -5.56
N ALA A 172 4.07 -24.50 -4.29
CA ALA A 172 3.03 -24.80 -3.31
C ALA A 172 2.94 -23.67 -2.27
N VAL A 173 1.73 -23.48 -1.71
CA VAL A 173 1.46 -22.53 -0.61
C VAL A 173 0.78 -23.27 0.54
N PHE A 174 1.29 -23.02 1.74
CA PHE A 174 0.78 -23.58 2.99
C PHE A 174 0.24 -22.46 3.88
N LYS A 175 -0.93 -22.71 4.46
CA LYS A 175 -1.57 -21.85 5.45
C LYS A 175 -1.93 -22.68 6.68
N ASN A 176 -1.40 -22.27 7.84
CA ASN A 176 -1.55 -23.04 9.09
C ASN A 176 -1.13 -24.53 8.93
N GLY A 177 -0.10 -24.81 8.15
CA GLY A 177 0.38 -26.15 7.86
C GLY A 177 -0.47 -26.94 6.85
N ILE A 178 -1.54 -26.38 6.33
CA ILE A 178 -2.40 -27.01 5.32
C ILE A 178 -2.00 -26.47 3.95
N GLN A 179 -1.73 -27.38 3.00
CA GLN A 179 -1.50 -26.98 1.61
C GLN A 179 -2.80 -26.44 1.00
N ILE A 180 -2.75 -25.19 0.53
CA ILE A 180 -3.90 -24.50 -0.07
C ILE A 180 -3.72 -24.25 -1.57
N TYR A 181 -2.51 -24.46 -2.07
CA TYR A 181 -2.18 -24.33 -3.49
C TYR A 181 -1.05 -25.28 -3.84
N ALA A 182 -1.14 -25.94 -4.98
CA ALA A 182 -0.04 -26.60 -5.68
C ALA A 182 -0.17 -26.32 -7.18
N LYS A 183 0.96 -26.07 -7.84
CA LYS A 183 1.04 -25.66 -9.24
C LYS A 183 0.41 -26.68 -10.20
N ASP A 184 0.65 -27.96 -9.95
CA ASP A 184 0.20 -29.05 -10.81
C ASP A 184 -1.16 -29.64 -10.43
N GLU A 185 -1.77 -29.12 -9.36
CA GLU A 185 -3.10 -29.56 -8.94
C GLU A 185 -4.18 -28.68 -9.57
N GLN A 186 -5.30 -29.31 -9.93
CA GLN A 186 -6.47 -28.58 -10.41
C GLN A 186 -6.96 -27.64 -9.31
N GLN A 187 -6.82 -26.36 -9.54
CA GLN A 187 -7.31 -25.36 -8.60
C GLN A 187 -8.81 -25.43 -8.48
N LEU A 188 -9.31 -25.60 -7.28
CA LEU A 188 -10.74 -25.45 -7.02
C LEU A 188 -11.13 -24.00 -7.32
N PRO A 189 -12.26 -23.78 -7.98
CA PRO A 189 -12.74 -22.41 -8.16
C PRO A 189 -12.90 -21.77 -6.77
N PRO A 190 -12.57 -20.47 -6.65
CA PRO A 190 -12.72 -19.79 -5.38
C PRO A 190 -14.16 -19.94 -4.88
N PRO A 191 -14.37 -20.10 -3.57
CA PRO A 191 -15.71 -20.22 -3.02
C PRO A 191 -16.54 -18.99 -3.39
N VAL A 192 -17.66 -19.23 -4.04
CA VAL A 192 -18.60 -18.15 -4.38
C VAL A 192 -19.38 -17.79 -3.11
N PHE A 193 -18.95 -16.76 -2.43
CA PHE A 193 -19.72 -16.18 -1.33
C PHE A 193 -20.91 -15.40 -1.93
N ARG A 194 -22.10 -15.96 -1.79
CA ARG A 194 -23.34 -15.23 -2.09
C ARG A 194 -23.74 -14.46 -0.83
N TYR A 195 -23.43 -13.20 -0.82
CA TYR A 195 -23.91 -12.28 0.22
C TYR A 195 -25.12 -11.52 -0.33
N GLU A 196 -26.23 -11.59 0.36
CA GLU A 196 -27.40 -10.77 0.04
C GLU A 196 -27.27 -9.45 0.80
N PHE A 197 -26.95 -8.42 0.06
CA PHE A 197 -26.93 -7.07 0.62
C PHE A 197 -28.35 -6.58 0.91
N PRO A 198 -28.54 -5.70 1.92
CA PRO A 198 -29.83 -5.03 2.14
C PRO A 198 -30.31 -4.33 0.87
N ALA A 199 -31.63 -4.22 0.69
CA ALA A 199 -32.23 -3.70 -0.55
C ALA A 199 -31.82 -2.25 -0.87
N ASP A 200 -31.54 -1.45 0.14
CA ASP A 200 -31.04 -0.08 0.04
C ASP A 200 -29.58 0.02 -0.42
N PHE A 201 -28.76 -1.01 -0.20
CA PHE A 201 -27.41 -1.08 -0.76
C PHE A 201 -27.42 -0.93 -2.29
N TYR A 202 -28.35 -1.63 -2.96
CA TYR A 202 -28.48 -1.58 -4.43
C TYR A 202 -29.07 -0.26 -4.95
N ARG A 203 -29.48 0.64 -4.06
CA ARG A 203 -30.02 1.95 -4.36
C ARG A 203 -29.21 3.08 -3.72
N SER A 204 -28.02 2.80 -3.25
CA SER A 204 -27.14 3.76 -2.57
C SER A 204 -26.66 4.88 -3.52
N VAL A 205 -26.56 4.60 -4.82
CA VAL A 205 -26.23 5.60 -5.83
C VAL A 205 -27.49 5.91 -6.64
N GLN A 206 -27.97 7.14 -6.52
CA GLN A 206 -29.12 7.64 -7.28
C GLN A 206 -28.63 8.73 -8.23
N ILE A 207 -28.49 8.37 -9.49
CA ILE A 207 -28.19 9.32 -10.56
C ILE A 207 -29.48 9.52 -11.40
N PRO A 208 -29.79 10.76 -11.81
CA PRO A 208 -30.84 10.99 -12.75
C PRO A 208 -30.55 10.31 -14.09
N GLU A 209 -31.56 10.08 -14.89
CA GLU A 209 -31.35 9.59 -16.25
C GLU A 209 -30.47 10.58 -17.03
N VAL A 210 -29.34 10.05 -17.57
CA VAL A 210 -28.30 10.86 -18.20
C VAL A 210 -28.36 10.66 -19.71
N PHE A 211 -28.41 11.75 -20.46
CA PHE A 211 -28.51 11.77 -21.92
C PHE A 211 -27.24 12.36 -22.54
N PRO A 212 -26.89 12.04 -23.78
CA PRO A 212 -25.73 12.64 -24.47
C PRO A 212 -25.73 14.18 -24.47
N LYS A 213 -26.87 14.82 -24.46
CA LYS A 213 -27.01 16.29 -24.36
C LYS A 213 -26.46 16.85 -23.03
N ASP A 214 -26.46 16.06 -21.97
CA ASP A 214 -26.04 16.52 -20.65
C ASP A 214 -24.49 16.67 -20.56
N PHE A 215 -23.79 16.08 -21.53
CA PHE A 215 -22.33 16.22 -21.69
C PHE A 215 -21.93 17.29 -22.71
N GLN A 216 -22.90 18.00 -23.31
CA GLN A 216 -22.62 19.05 -24.29
C GLN A 216 -22.22 20.35 -23.61
N VAL A 217 -21.02 20.84 -23.93
CA VAL A 217 -20.59 22.17 -23.52
C VAL A 217 -21.08 23.20 -24.55
N LYS A 218 -21.98 24.07 -24.13
CA LYS A 218 -22.46 25.16 -24.99
C LYS A 218 -21.41 26.28 -25.02
N VAL A 219 -21.02 26.65 -26.23
CA VAL A 219 -20.12 27.78 -26.45
C VAL A 219 -20.90 28.98 -27.02
N PRO A 220 -20.54 30.24 -26.66
CA PRO A 220 -21.30 31.43 -27.04
C PRO A 220 -21.00 31.94 -28.46
N PHE A 221 -20.21 31.21 -29.26
CA PHE A 221 -19.79 31.60 -30.60
C PHE A 221 -19.81 30.40 -31.56
N GLN A 222 -19.88 30.67 -32.86
CA GLN A 222 -19.95 29.63 -33.90
C GLN A 222 -18.60 29.14 -34.37
N GLU A 223 -17.57 29.99 -34.30
CA GLU A 223 -16.18 29.67 -34.67
C GLU A 223 -15.20 30.23 -33.64
N GLY A 224 -14.14 29.46 -33.30
CA GLY A 224 -13.12 29.88 -32.35
C GLY A 224 -12.61 28.74 -31.50
N HIS A 225 -11.76 29.09 -30.54
CA HIS A 225 -11.22 28.18 -29.54
C HIS A 225 -11.82 28.43 -28.17
N VAL A 226 -12.08 27.36 -27.43
CA VAL A 226 -12.55 27.45 -26.04
C VAL A 226 -11.68 26.56 -25.17
N THR A 227 -11.26 27.07 -24.01
CA THR A 227 -10.58 26.28 -23.00
C THR A 227 -11.60 25.69 -22.05
N VAL A 228 -11.59 24.38 -21.91
CA VAL A 228 -12.48 23.66 -20.98
C VAL A 228 -11.62 22.93 -19.93
N ARG A 229 -12.20 22.72 -18.73
CA ARG A 229 -11.63 21.77 -17.79
C ARG A 229 -12.05 20.38 -18.20
N ALA A 230 -11.08 19.49 -18.33
CA ALA A 230 -11.29 18.07 -18.54
C ALA A 230 -10.74 17.28 -17.34
N ILE A 231 -11.37 16.15 -17.02
CA ILE A 231 -10.81 15.15 -16.10
C ILE A 231 -10.26 14.07 -17.01
N GLU A 232 -8.96 13.89 -16.96
CA GLU A 232 -8.27 12.76 -17.60
C GLU A 232 -8.16 11.63 -16.59
N ILE A 233 -8.60 10.44 -16.97
CA ILE A 233 -8.52 9.25 -16.13
C ILE A 233 -7.32 8.45 -16.64
N HIS A 234 -6.32 8.24 -15.80
CA HIS A 234 -5.11 7.47 -16.07
C HIS A 234 -5.19 6.11 -15.40
#